data_6408d1f4faab2fad2c640b17f6299d81
#
_entry.id   6408d1f4faab2fad2c640b17f6299d81
#
_cell.length_a   1.000
_cell.length_b   1.000
_cell.length_c   1.000
_cell.angle_alpha   90.00
_cell.angle_beta   90.00
_cell.angle_gamma   90.00
#
_symmetry.space_group_name_H-M   'P 1'
#
loop_
_entity.id
_entity.type
_entity.pdbx_description
1 polymer ?
#
loop_
_entity_poly.entity_id
_entity_poly.type
_entity_poly.pdbx_seq_one_letter_code
_entity_poly.pdbx_strand_id
1 'polypeptide(L)'
;MNFSLEQLLAFVAVYDELSFSKAAVKLNKHRTTIGQVVTNLEDQLAVTLFDRIGRSVVPTEDGELLYHYAKQTIERARTLDKVALSLSYGGLENVTIAYPSFVPHRVLTDIRIQLAKDFPLMKVNFLVRGKAEIKQGMESGDIHFGIVNSHDSTAIHSVDGVYVGHVEFLPFVKKGGRFSHLSPDKALSELSSARQFVLRTFFEEGIDEKVVLSSEHEVIDQLALAIKFVGEDLGWSLLPKMLEESEYSIDKIEVLQISQMKQGFKFGVALWSQHSKQVKEVKKSIVKVLDDYIGRFKVS
;
A
#
# COMPACT_ATOMS: atom_id res chain seq x y z
N MET A 1 -28.33 -20.83 2.42
CA MET A 1 -28.12 -19.63 3.24
C MET A 1 -29.51 -19.10 3.63
N ASN A 2 -29.69 -18.78 4.90
CA ASN A 2 -30.98 -18.33 5.43
C ASN A 2 -31.07 -16.80 5.60
N PHE A 3 -30.18 -16.04 4.99
CA PHE A 3 -30.17 -14.58 5.05
C PHE A 3 -29.80 -13.95 3.70
N SER A 4 -30.17 -12.68 3.53
CA SER A 4 -29.87 -11.89 2.32
C SER A 4 -28.80 -10.84 2.56
N LEU A 5 -28.18 -10.35 1.47
CA LEU A 5 -27.20 -9.24 1.53
C LEU A 5 -27.85 -7.94 2.03
N GLU A 6 -29.14 -7.70 1.70
CA GLU A 6 -29.88 -6.53 2.19
C GLU A 6 -30.02 -6.55 3.72
N GLN A 7 -30.24 -7.72 4.30
CA GLN A 7 -30.29 -7.89 5.76
C GLN A 7 -28.94 -7.60 6.42
N LEU A 8 -27.84 -8.09 5.83
CA LEU A 8 -26.50 -7.78 6.33
C LEU A 8 -26.19 -6.28 6.23
N LEU A 9 -26.57 -5.62 5.13
CA LEU A 9 -26.39 -4.17 4.95
C LEU A 9 -27.17 -3.37 6.01
N ALA A 10 -28.43 -3.77 6.29
CA ALA A 10 -29.23 -3.14 7.32
C ALA A 10 -28.62 -3.32 8.72
N PHE A 11 -28.19 -4.53 9.05
CA PHE A 11 -27.51 -4.85 10.31
C PHE A 11 -26.24 -4.01 10.51
N VAL A 12 -25.33 -4.02 9.54
CA VAL A 12 -24.07 -3.25 9.61
C VAL A 12 -24.34 -1.75 9.71
N ALA A 13 -25.33 -1.22 8.97
CA ALA A 13 -25.68 0.19 9.05
C ALA A 13 -26.25 0.58 10.44
N VAL A 14 -27.05 -0.27 11.06
CA VAL A 14 -27.58 -0.03 12.42
C VAL A 14 -26.46 -0.11 13.45
N TYR A 15 -25.51 -1.03 13.28
CA TYR A 15 -24.34 -1.17 14.15
C TYR A 15 -23.44 0.07 14.07
N ASP A 16 -23.09 0.52 12.86
CA ASP A 16 -22.24 1.70 12.64
C ASP A 16 -22.86 2.99 13.22
N GLU A 17 -24.19 3.14 13.08
CA GLU A 17 -24.91 4.38 13.48
C GLU A 17 -25.47 4.31 14.90
N LEU A 18 -25.49 3.15 15.54
CA LEU A 18 -26.18 2.86 16.81
C LEU A 18 -27.62 3.42 16.85
N SER A 19 -28.29 3.44 15.68
CA SER A 19 -29.60 4.05 15.49
C SER A 19 -30.30 3.55 14.24
N PHE A 20 -31.46 2.97 14.41
CA PHE A 20 -32.32 2.55 13.29
C PHE A 20 -32.75 3.71 12.39
N SER A 21 -32.95 4.91 12.97
CA SER A 21 -33.34 6.10 12.20
C SER A 21 -32.20 6.62 11.32
N LYS A 22 -30.99 6.70 11.86
CA LYS A 22 -29.81 7.12 11.08
C LYS A 22 -29.45 6.10 10.02
N ALA A 23 -29.48 4.81 10.34
CA ALA A 23 -29.26 3.72 9.38
C ALA A 23 -30.27 3.76 8.23
N ALA A 24 -31.55 4.06 8.52
CA ALA A 24 -32.58 4.20 7.51
C ALA A 24 -32.29 5.36 6.54
N VAL A 25 -31.84 6.51 7.04
CA VAL A 25 -31.40 7.65 6.20
C VAL A 25 -30.23 7.25 5.33
N LYS A 26 -29.21 6.61 5.92
CA LYS A 26 -28.00 6.15 5.20
C LYS A 26 -28.31 5.18 4.06
N LEU A 27 -29.29 4.30 4.26
CA LEU A 27 -29.71 3.30 3.27
C LEU A 27 -30.88 3.76 2.38
N ASN A 28 -31.36 5.01 2.52
CA ASN A 28 -32.50 5.57 1.81
C ASN A 28 -33.75 4.68 1.92
N LYS A 29 -34.06 4.25 3.15
CA LYS A 29 -35.23 3.39 3.50
C LYS A 29 -36.02 4.02 4.65
N HIS A 30 -37.20 3.48 4.94
CA HIS A 30 -37.95 3.86 6.12
C HIS A 30 -37.43 3.14 7.38
N ARG A 31 -37.53 3.79 8.55
CA ARG A 31 -37.09 3.23 9.84
C ARG A 31 -37.79 1.87 10.14
N THR A 32 -39.09 1.78 9.84
CA THR A 32 -39.87 0.56 10.03
C THR A 32 -39.35 -0.59 9.18
N THR A 33 -38.94 -0.30 7.93
CA THR A 33 -38.35 -1.28 7.02
C THR A 33 -37.00 -1.80 7.57
N ILE A 34 -36.11 -0.92 8.01
CA ILE A 34 -34.84 -1.34 8.60
C ILE A 34 -35.07 -2.17 9.86
N GLY A 35 -36.03 -1.76 10.72
CA GLY A 35 -36.39 -2.53 11.91
C GLY A 35 -36.82 -3.95 11.57
N GLN A 36 -37.72 -4.10 10.61
CA GLN A 36 -38.24 -5.41 10.19
C GLN A 36 -37.15 -6.27 9.54
N VAL A 37 -36.31 -5.67 8.69
CA VAL A 37 -35.22 -6.37 8.01
C VAL A 37 -34.20 -6.93 9.02
N VAL A 38 -33.87 -6.16 10.06
CA VAL A 38 -32.95 -6.63 11.12
C VAL A 38 -33.63 -7.70 11.99
N THR A 39 -34.87 -7.50 12.39
CA THR A 39 -35.62 -8.53 13.17
C THR A 39 -35.71 -9.85 12.39
N ASN A 40 -36.03 -9.81 11.10
CA ASN A 40 -36.03 -11.01 10.26
C ASN A 40 -34.66 -11.69 10.18
N LEU A 41 -33.55 -10.93 10.22
CA LEU A 41 -32.19 -11.48 10.28
C LEU A 41 -31.96 -12.18 11.62
N GLU A 42 -32.33 -11.55 12.73
CA GLU A 42 -32.24 -12.13 14.08
C GLU A 42 -33.02 -13.45 14.16
N ASP A 43 -34.26 -13.48 13.67
CA ASP A 43 -35.10 -14.67 13.61
C ASP A 43 -34.46 -15.80 12.78
N GLN A 44 -33.91 -15.47 11.61
CA GLN A 44 -33.29 -16.44 10.70
C GLN A 44 -31.97 -17.02 11.22
N LEU A 45 -31.22 -16.24 11.96
CA LEU A 45 -29.97 -16.66 12.59
C LEU A 45 -30.16 -17.24 13.98
N ALA A 46 -31.38 -17.09 14.55
CA ALA A 46 -31.72 -17.47 15.93
C ALA A 46 -30.81 -16.80 16.99
N VAL A 47 -30.47 -15.53 16.75
CA VAL A 47 -29.63 -14.70 17.64
C VAL A 47 -30.23 -13.31 17.79
N THR A 48 -29.98 -12.67 18.92
CA THR A 48 -30.31 -11.25 19.12
C THR A 48 -29.05 -10.42 18.81
N LEU A 49 -29.16 -9.48 17.88
CA LEU A 49 -28.02 -8.65 17.44
C LEU A 49 -27.95 -7.32 18.21
N PHE A 50 -29.11 -6.83 18.69
CA PHE A 50 -29.22 -5.57 19.40
C PHE A 50 -30.14 -5.63 20.60
N ASP A 51 -29.68 -5.08 21.72
CA ASP A 51 -30.55 -4.76 22.85
C ASP A 51 -31.14 -3.36 22.69
N ARG A 52 -32.46 -3.24 23.04
CA ARG A 52 -33.15 -1.96 23.07
C ARG A 52 -33.28 -1.48 24.50
N ILE A 53 -32.40 -0.55 24.89
CA ILE A 53 -32.42 0.04 26.24
C ILE A 53 -33.04 1.44 26.12
N GLY A 54 -34.34 1.55 26.35
CA GLY A 54 -35.09 2.80 26.18
C GLY A 54 -35.10 3.30 24.73
N ARG A 55 -34.39 4.40 24.46
CA ARG A 55 -34.23 4.98 23.10
C ARG A 55 -32.92 4.59 22.44
N SER A 56 -32.02 3.90 23.17
CA SER A 56 -30.70 3.51 22.69
C SER A 56 -30.72 2.11 22.09
N VAL A 57 -29.84 1.89 21.12
CA VAL A 57 -29.54 0.62 20.47
C VAL A 57 -28.13 0.24 20.85
N VAL A 58 -27.96 -0.92 21.48
CA VAL A 58 -26.65 -1.42 21.93
C VAL A 58 -26.45 -2.79 21.29
N PRO A 59 -25.30 -3.05 20.63
CA PRO A 59 -24.99 -4.38 20.13
C PRO A 59 -24.87 -5.38 21.29
N THR A 60 -25.34 -6.62 21.04
CA THR A 60 -25.06 -7.76 21.91
C THR A 60 -23.67 -8.33 21.63
N GLU A 61 -23.16 -9.24 22.46
CA GLU A 61 -21.91 -9.99 22.18
C GLU A 61 -21.98 -10.74 20.84
N ASP A 62 -23.12 -11.36 20.54
CA ASP A 62 -23.37 -12.02 19.25
C ASP A 62 -23.38 -10.99 18.11
N GLY A 63 -23.98 -9.82 18.34
CA GLY A 63 -23.98 -8.69 17.39
C GLY A 63 -22.58 -8.20 17.08
N GLU A 64 -21.73 -8.03 18.07
CA GLU A 64 -20.31 -7.64 17.89
C GLU A 64 -19.54 -8.67 17.05
N LEU A 65 -19.68 -9.94 17.41
CA LEU A 65 -19.03 -11.04 16.69
C LEU A 65 -19.49 -11.10 15.23
N LEU A 66 -20.81 -11.09 15.00
CA LEU A 66 -21.40 -11.22 13.67
C LEU A 66 -21.18 -9.98 12.80
N TYR A 67 -21.00 -8.79 13.39
CA TYR A 67 -20.68 -7.57 12.64
C TYR A 67 -19.42 -7.73 11.79
N HIS A 68 -18.35 -8.30 12.33
CA HIS A 68 -17.12 -8.51 11.59
C HIS A 68 -17.31 -9.41 10.37
N TYR A 69 -18.03 -10.52 10.53
CA TYR A 69 -18.33 -11.44 9.44
C TYR A 69 -19.27 -10.81 8.41
N ALA A 70 -20.31 -10.09 8.85
CA ALA A 70 -21.25 -9.40 7.98
C ALA A 70 -20.53 -8.34 7.12
N LYS A 71 -19.66 -7.55 7.74
CA LYS A 71 -18.85 -6.54 7.05
C LYS A 71 -17.94 -7.16 5.98
N GLN A 72 -17.22 -8.23 6.31
CA GLN A 72 -16.40 -8.96 5.34
C GLN A 72 -17.23 -9.52 4.18
N THR A 73 -18.41 -10.06 4.46
CA THR A 73 -19.32 -10.61 3.43
C THR A 73 -19.81 -9.53 2.48
N ILE A 74 -20.18 -8.35 3.01
CA ILE A 74 -20.58 -7.19 2.20
C ILE A 74 -19.45 -6.73 1.31
N GLU A 75 -18.22 -6.62 1.83
CA GLU A 75 -17.06 -6.21 1.03
C GLU A 75 -16.75 -7.22 -0.09
N ARG A 76 -16.90 -8.51 0.17
CA ARG A 76 -16.76 -9.55 -0.88
C ARG A 76 -17.84 -9.45 -1.95
N ALA A 77 -19.09 -9.17 -1.55
CA ALA A 77 -20.18 -8.95 -2.50
C ALA A 77 -19.94 -7.69 -3.36
N ARG A 78 -19.47 -6.60 -2.78
CA ARG A 78 -19.07 -5.39 -3.52
C ARG A 78 -17.92 -5.68 -4.51
N THR A 79 -16.98 -6.52 -4.12
CA THR A 79 -15.91 -6.95 -5.01
C THR A 79 -16.47 -7.74 -6.21
N LEU A 80 -17.44 -8.61 -5.98
CA LEU A 80 -18.11 -9.34 -7.06
C LEU A 80 -18.79 -8.38 -8.05
N ASP A 81 -19.51 -7.36 -7.55
CA ASP A 81 -20.15 -6.35 -8.40
C ASP A 81 -19.11 -5.59 -9.25
N LYS A 82 -18.01 -5.17 -8.64
CA LYS A 82 -16.90 -4.49 -9.36
C LYS A 82 -16.32 -5.39 -10.47
N VAL A 83 -16.08 -6.68 -10.16
CA VAL A 83 -15.57 -7.64 -11.15
C VAL A 83 -16.60 -7.85 -12.28
N ALA A 84 -17.88 -8.00 -11.96
CA ALA A 84 -18.94 -8.17 -12.94
C ALA A 84 -19.07 -6.95 -13.87
N LEU A 85 -19.03 -5.73 -13.31
CA LEU A 85 -18.99 -4.48 -14.08
C LEU A 85 -17.78 -4.44 -15.01
N SER A 86 -16.59 -4.78 -14.51
CA SER A 86 -15.36 -4.82 -15.28
C SER A 86 -15.44 -5.80 -16.46
N LEU A 87 -16.13 -6.93 -16.29
CA LEU A 87 -16.38 -7.89 -17.38
C LEU A 87 -17.34 -7.37 -18.43
N SER A 88 -18.36 -6.59 -18.03
CA SER A 88 -19.40 -6.09 -18.93
C SER A 88 -18.93 -4.93 -19.83
N TYR A 89 -18.00 -4.11 -19.39
CA TYR A 89 -17.50 -2.93 -20.14
C TYR A 89 -16.23 -3.16 -20.96
N GLY A 90 -15.71 -4.40 -21.05
CA GLY A 90 -14.62 -4.76 -21.96
C GLY A 90 -13.25 -4.11 -21.70
N GLY A 91 -13.06 -3.32 -20.64
CA GLY A 91 -11.77 -2.70 -20.28
C GLY A 91 -11.81 -1.99 -18.92
N LEU A 92 -10.66 -1.87 -18.27
CA LEU A 92 -10.50 -1.03 -17.08
C LEU A 92 -10.44 0.44 -17.50
N GLU A 93 -11.49 1.22 -17.20
CA GLU A 93 -11.46 2.67 -17.41
C GLU A 93 -10.52 3.38 -16.44
N ASN A 94 -10.42 2.86 -15.23
CA ASN A 94 -9.59 3.41 -14.16
C ASN A 94 -8.73 2.32 -13.53
N VAL A 95 -7.45 2.63 -13.35
CA VAL A 95 -6.50 1.79 -12.63
C VAL A 95 -5.89 2.58 -11.48
N THR A 96 -5.86 1.98 -10.30
CA THR A 96 -5.15 2.52 -9.14
C THR A 96 -3.92 1.66 -8.86
N ILE A 97 -2.75 2.29 -8.87
CA ILE A 97 -1.45 1.70 -8.57
C ILE A 97 -0.98 2.28 -7.25
N ALA A 98 -0.79 1.45 -6.25
CA ALA A 98 -0.26 1.87 -4.96
C ALA A 98 1.19 1.39 -4.79
N TYR A 99 2.00 2.18 -4.10
CA TYR A 99 3.44 1.93 -3.97
C TYR A 99 4.00 2.56 -2.69
N PRO A 100 5.08 2.00 -2.11
CA PRO A 100 5.74 2.58 -0.95
C PRO A 100 6.56 3.82 -1.32
N SER A 101 6.76 4.70 -0.34
CA SER A 101 7.39 6.02 -0.54
C SER A 101 8.81 5.99 -1.12
N PHE A 102 9.51 4.87 -1.07
CA PHE A 102 10.86 4.72 -1.60
C PHE A 102 10.92 4.47 -3.11
N VAL A 103 9.78 4.24 -3.78
CA VAL A 103 9.77 4.00 -5.23
C VAL A 103 10.14 5.28 -5.98
N PRO A 104 11.20 5.27 -6.81
CA PRO A 104 11.61 6.45 -7.54
C PRO A 104 10.57 6.91 -8.55
N HIS A 105 10.37 8.23 -8.65
CA HIS A 105 9.38 8.81 -9.56
C HIS A 105 9.61 8.42 -11.03
N ARG A 106 10.86 8.14 -11.42
CA ARG A 106 11.20 7.71 -12.77
C ARG A 106 10.47 6.43 -13.18
N VAL A 107 10.45 5.40 -12.33
CA VAL A 107 9.75 4.16 -12.66
C VAL A 107 8.24 4.37 -12.77
N LEU A 108 7.66 5.23 -11.94
CA LEU A 108 6.24 5.59 -12.01
C LEU A 108 5.91 6.32 -13.32
N THR A 109 6.81 7.21 -13.74
CA THR A 109 6.72 7.91 -15.02
C THR A 109 6.78 6.93 -16.19
N ASP A 110 7.74 6.00 -16.18
CA ASP A 110 7.90 4.99 -17.22
C ASP A 110 6.67 4.06 -17.31
N ILE A 111 6.12 3.65 -16.15
CA ILE A 111 4.84 2.91 -16.07
C ILE A 111 3.71 3.74 -16.70
N ARG A 112 3.58 5.03 -16.34
CA ARG A 112 2.50 5.89 -16.86
C ARG A 112 2.62 6.08 -18.39
N ILE A 113 3.84 6.25 -18.90
CA ILE A 113 4.11 6.37 -20.35
C ILE A 113 3.72 5.08 -21.06
N GLN A 114 4.14 3.92 -20.56
CA GLN A 114 3.80 2.62 -21.16
C GLN A 114 2.28 2.40 -21.17
N LEU A 115 1.62 2.68 -20.04
CA LEU A 115 0.17 2.53 -19.94
C LEU A 115 -0.60 3.53 -20.83
N ALA A 116 -0.07 4.74 -21.05
CA ALA A 116 -0.67 5.67 -22.00
C ALA A 116 -0.59 5.17 -23.44
N LYS A 117 0.50 4.45 -23.78
CA LYS A 117 0.69 3.86 -25.10
C LYS A 117 -0.22 2.66 -25.35
N ASP A 118 -0.31 1.76 -24.36
CA ASP A 118 -1.04 0.50 -24.50
C ASP A 118 -2.55 0.65 -24.24
N PHE A 119 -2.94 1.62 -23.38
CA PHE A 119 -4.31 1.88 -22.95
C PHE A 119 -4.62 3.39 -22.94
N PRO A 120 -4.74 4.04 -24.11
CA PRO A 120 -4.77 5.51 -24.20
C PRO A 120 -5.96 6.19 -23.51
N LEU A 121 -7.07 5.48 -23.32
CA LEU A 121 -8.27 6.03 -22.66
C LEU A 121 -8.32 5.71 -21.15
N MET A 122 -7.38 4.91 -20.65
CA MET A 122 -7.37 4.49 -19.25
C MET A 122 -6.85 5.60 -18.34
N LYS A 123 -7.60 5.89 -17.29
CA LYS A 123 -7.16 6.77 -16.19
C LYS A 123 -6.32 5.97 -15.21
N VAL A 124 -5.20 6.53 -14.78
CA VAL A 124 -4.27 5.88 -13.83
C VAL A 124 -4.07 6.77 -12.61
N ASN A 125 -4.41 6.25 -11.45
CA ASN A 125 -4.18 6.89 -10.17
C ASN A 125 -2.95 6.26 -9.49
N PHE A 126 -2.07 7.11 -8.95
CA PHE A 126 -0.90 6.71 -8.21
C PHE A 126 -1.05 7.10 -6.74
N LEU A 127 -0.92 6.13 -5.82
CA LEU A 127 -1.11 6.35 -4.38
C LEU A 127 0.10 5.85 -3.61
N VAL A 128 0.67 6.71 -2.76
CA VAL A 128 1.67 6.28 -1.78
C VAL A 128 0.95 5.57 -0.63
N ARG A 129 1.24 4.28 -0.41
CA ARG A 129 0.64 3.45 0.64
C ARG A 129 1.64 2.43 1.16
N GLY A 130 1.53 2.11 2.45
CA GLY A 130 2.23 0.99 3.07
C GLY A 130 1.61 -0.36 2.66
N LYS A 131 2.34 -1.45 2.87
CA LYS A 131 1.94 -2.82 2.46
C LYS A 131 0.57 -3.23 3.02
N ALA A 132 0.29 -2.89 4.29
CA ALA A 132 -0.98 -3.20 4.93
C ALA A 132 -2.16 -2.48 4.27
N GLU A 133 -2.01 -1.19 3.95
CA GLU A 133 -3.03 -0.40 3.24
C GLU A 133 -3.22 -0.89 1.79
N ILE A 134 -2.12 -1.27 1.11
CA ILE A 134 -2.18 -1.87 -0.23
C ILE A 134 -3.00 -3.16 -0.17
N LYS A 135 -2.72 -4.04 0.79
CA LYS A 135 -3.47 -5.28 1.00
C LYS A 135 -4.96 -5.00 1.20
N GLN A 136 -5.30 -4.10 2.11
CA GLN A 136 -6.69 -3.71 2.39
C GLN A 136 -7.37 -3.12 1.16
N GLY A 137 -6.71 -2.22 0.44
CA GLY A 137 -7.24 -1.60 -0.78
C GLY A 137 -7.44 -2.60 -1.92
N MET A 138 -6.61 -3.65 -2.01
CA MET A 138 -6.81 -4.74 -2.97
C MET A 138 -8.00 -5.63 -2.58
N GLU A 139 -8.17 -5.93 -1.30
CA GLU A 139 -9.31 -6.69 -0.79
C GLU A 139 -10.63 -5.94 -0.98
N SER A 140 -10.66 -4.62 -0.79
CA SER A 140 -11.83 -3.77 -1.06
C SER A 140 -12.07 -3.52 -2.57
N GLY A 141 -11.07 -3.78 -3.43
CA GLY A 141 -11.12 -3.52 -4.86
C GLY A 141 -10.80 -2.08 -5.25
N ASP A 142 -10.32 -1.22 -4.34
CA ASP A 142 -9.97 0.17 -4.60
C ASP A 142 -8.57 0.30 -5.20
N ILE A 143 -7.67 -0.66 -4.90
CA ILE A 143 -6.32 -0.76 -5.47
C ILE A 143 -6.26 -1.97 -6.40
N HIS A 144 -5.83 -1.74 -7.65
CA HIS A 144 -5.72 -2.75 -8.69
C HIS A 144 -4.33 -3.39 -8.73
N PHE A 145 -3.31 -2.58 -8.47
CA PHE A 145 -1.91 -2.99 -8.44
C PHE A 145 -1.20 -2.42 -7.22
N GLY A 146 -0.37 -3.23 -6.59
CA GLY A 146 0.47 -2.82 -5.48
C GLY A 146 1.93 -3.18 -5.74
N ILE A 147 2.82 -2.19 -5.67
CA ILE A 147 4.26 -2.46 -5.57
C ILE A 147 4.54 -2.66 -4.09
N VAL A 148 5.09 -3.80 -3.71
CA VAL A 148 5.30 -4.16 -2.31
C VAL A 148 6.66 -4.80 -2.08
N ASN A 149 7.14 -4.76 -0.84
CA ASN A 149 8.26 -5.57 -0.42
C ASN A 149 7.86 -7.05 -0.41
N SER A 150 8.68 -7.91 -1.04
CA SER A 150 8.44 -9.36 -1.12
C SER A 150 8.85 -10.13 0.14
N HIS A 151 9.47 -9.46 1.14
CA HIS A 151 9.82 -10.09 2.41
C HIS A 151 8.54 -10.34 3.22
N ASP A 152 8.42 -11.52 3.82
CA ASP A 152 7.26 -11.96 4.60
C ASP A 152 5.89 -11.85 3.86
N SER A 153 5.89 -12.17 2.57
CA SER A 153 4.62 -12.30 1.85
C SER A 153 3.90 -13.58 2.30
N THR A 154 3.10 -13.49 3.35
CA THR A 154 2.05 -14.48 3.59
C THR A 154 1.18 -14.54 2.35
N ALA A 155 1.06 -15.73 1.75
CA ALA A 155 0.27 -15.95 0.54
C ALA A 155 -1.16 -15.41 0.76
N ILE A 156 -1.49 -14.34 0.04
CA ILE A 156 -2.85 -13.81 0.04
C ILE A 156 -3.56 -14.56 -1.07
N HIS A 157 -4.48 -15.46 -0.73
CA HIS A 157 -5.23 -16.29 -1.70
C HIS A 157 -6.02 -15.48 -2.75
N SER A 158 -6.23 -14.18 -2.53
CA SER A 158 -6.99 -13.29 -3.42
C SER A 158 -6.13 -12.43 -4.35
N VAL A 159 -4.80 -12.52 -4.26
CA VAL A 159 -3.87 -11.63 -4.96
C VAL A 159 -2.85 -12.45 -5.74
N ASP A 160 -2.66 -12.08 -7.00
CA ASP A 160 -1.63 -12.63 -7.87
C ASP A 160 -0.36 -11.79 -7.76
N GLY A 161 0.69 -12.36 -7.15
CA GLY A 161 1.98 -11.71 -6.94
C GLY A 161 3.03 -12.15 -7.94
N VAL A 162 3.73 -11.20 -8.56
CA VAL A 162 4.91 -11.48 -9.39
C VAL A 162 6.12 -10.82 -8.75
N TYR A 163 7.13 -11.63 -8.44
CA TYR A 163 8.42 -11.10 -8.02
C TYR A 163 9.08 -10.38 -9.21
N VAL A 164 9.48 -9.13 -9.01
CA VAL A 164 10.06 -8.29 -10.07
C VAL A 164 11.56 -8.21 -9.94
N GLY A 165 12.08 -8.21 -8.73
CA GLY A 165 13.51 -8.10 -8.46
C GLY A 165 13.80 -7.53 -7.09
N HIS A 166 14.93 -6.86 -6.94
CA HIS A 166 15.27 -6.19 -5.69
C HIS A 166 15.73 -4.77 -5.94
N VAL A 167 15.48 -3.90 -4.96
CA VAL A 167 16.03 -2.55 -4.87
C VAL A 167 17.16 -2.57 -3.86
N GLU A 168 18.32 -2.09 -4.26
CA GLU A 168 19.49 -1.93 -3.40
C GLU A 168 19.45 -0.54 -2.77
N PHE A 169 19.66 -0.47 -1.45
CA PHE A 169 19.74 0.78 -0.70
C PHE A 169 21.18 0.99 -0.25
N LEU A 170 21.70 2.17 -0.53
CA LEU A 170 23.06 2.60 -0.19
C LEU A 170 23.03 3.85 0.70
N PRO A 171 24.09 4.10 1.47
CA PRO A 171 24.20 5.34 2.23
C PRO A 171 24.52 6.50 1.30
N PHE A 172 23.63 7.49 1.28
CA PHE A 172 23.81 8.73 0.54
C PHE A 172 24.14 9.87 1.48
N VAL A 173 25.06 10.70 1.04
CA VAL A 173 25.52 11.93 1.69
C VAL A 173 25.46 13.09 0.70
N LYS A 174 25.62 14.34 1.18
CA LYS A 174 25.76 15.50 0.30
C LYS A 174 27.01 15.37 -0.56
N LYS A 175 26.87 15.60 -1.85
CA LYS A 175 27.98 15.62 -2.80
C LYS A 175 28.96 16.74 -2.45
N GLY A 176 30.23 16.38 -2.21
CA GLY A 176 31.25 17.33 -1.74
C GLY A 176 30.99 17.90 -0.34
N GLY A 177 30.10 17.28 0.44
CA GLY A 177 29.77 17.68 1.82
C GLY A 177 30.74 17.10 2.86
N ARG A 178 30.42 17.30 4.14
CA ARG A 178 31.27 16.93 5.28
C ARG A 178 31.65 15.44 5.33
N PHE A 179 30.83 14.55 4.79
CA PHE A 179 31.05 13.11 4.79
C PHE A 179 31.68 12.56 3.52
N SER A 180 31.73 13.33 2.43
CA SER A 180 32.20 12.87 1.10
C SER A 180 33.62 12.34 1.09
N HIS A 181 34.45 12.83 2.01
CA HIS A 181 35.91 12.53 2.05
C HIS A 181 36.24 11.45 3.10
N LEU A 182 35.24 10.82 3.71
CA LEU A 182 35.48 9.75 4.66
C LEU A 182 36.08 8.52 3.96
N SER A 183 37.08 7.93 4.57
CA SER A 183 37.57 6.63 4.11
C SER A 183 36.52 5.55 4.37
N PRO A 184 36.36 4.54 3.48
CA PRO A 184 35.36 3.49 3.62
C PRO A 184 35.38 2.76 4.98
N ASP A 185 36.55 2.63 5.60
CA ASP A 185 36.72 1.94 6.89
C ASP A 185 36.24 2.77 8.07
N LYS A 186 36.25 4.10 7.98
CA LYS A 186 35.81 5.01 9.03
C LYS A 186 34.35 5.46 8.83
N ALA A 187 33.81 5.33 7.62
CA ALA A 187 32.54 5.87 7.23
C ALA A 187 31.39 5.39 8.15
N LEU A 188 31.31 4.09 8.46
CA LEU A 188 30.26 3.55 9.31
C LEU A 188 30.27 4.16 10.73
N SER A 189 31.44 4.26 11.33
CA SER A 189 31.61 4.82 12.68
C SER A 189 31.18 6.29 12.74
N GLU A 190 31.55 7.08 11.75
CA GLU A 190 31.17 8.50 11.66
C GLU A 190 29.65 8.66 11.41
N LEU A 191 29.08 7.86 10.49
CA LEU A 191 27.66 7.90 10.20
C LEU A 191 26.79 7.42 11.36
N SER A 192 27.27 6.49 12.19
CA SER A 192 26.54 6.00 13.37
C SER A 192 26.35 7.07 14.46
N SER A 193 27.16 8.11 14.44
CA SER A 193 27.08 9.26 15.35
C SER A 193 26.46 10.49 14.69
N ALA A 194 26.15 10.42 13.40
CA ALA A 194 25.58 11.51 12.63
C ALA A 194 24.08 11.31 12.40
N ARG A 195 23.36 12.41 12.22
CA ARG A 195 21.92 12.35 11.95
C ARG A 195 21.60 11.52 10.73
N GLN A 196 20.75 10.51 10.92
CA GLN A 196 20.23 9.65 9.86
C GLN A 196 18.76 9.98 9.57
N PHE A 197 18.41 10.19 8.32
CA PHE A 197 17.01 10.27 7.87
C PHE A 197 16.55 8.90 7.41
N VAL A 198 15.50 8.37 8.06
CA VAL A 198 14.98 7.02 7.84
C VAL A 198 13.59 7.09 7.26
N LEU A 199 13.34 6.43 6.14
CA LEU A 199 12.02 6.39 5.53
C LEU A 199 11.05 5.61 6.42
N ARG A 200 9.86 6.18 6.70
CA ARG A 200 8.80 5.56 7.52
C ARG A 200 8.44 4.16 7.05
N THR A 201 8.46 3.94 5.73
CA THR A 201 8.15 2.63 5.15
C THR A 201 9.01 1.50 5.70
N PHE A 202 10.22 1.76 6.19
CA PHE A 202 11.08 0.74 6.80
C PHE A 202 10.55 0.28 8.16
N PHE A 203 9.92 1.17 8.92
CA PHE A 203 9.26 0.82 10.18
C PHE A 203 7.95 0.07 9.91
N GLU A 204 7.17 0.50 8.93
CA GLU A 204 5.93 -0.16 8.52
C GLU A 204 6.15 -1.58 8.00
N GLU A 205 7.32 -1.85 7.42
CA GLU A 205 7.74 -3.16 6.92
C GLU A 205 8.49 -4.00 7.97
N GLY A 206 8.69 -3.48 9.20
CA GLY A 206 9.36 -4.20 10.30
C GLY A 206 10.83 -4.50 10.04
N ILE A 207 11.53 -3.64 9.31
CA ILE A 207 12.95 -3.80 8.94
C ILE A 207 13.85 -2.70 9.50
N ASP A 208 13.28 -1.86 10.35
CA ASP A 208 13.96 -0.74 11.01
C ASP A 208 15.23 -1.18 11.75
N GLU A 209 15.24 -2.32 12.44
CA GLU A 209 16.44 -2.87 13.10
C GLU A 209 17.63 -3.07 12.16
N LYS A 210 17.36 -3.28 10.85
CA LYS A 210 18.43 -3.50 9.83
C LYS A 210 18.92 -2.21 9.18
N VAL A 211 18.09 -1.17 9.19
CA VAL A 211 18.35 0.07 8.42
C VAL A 211 18.61 1.29 9.29
N VAL A 212 18.24 1.26 10.57
CA VAL A 212 18.60 2.29 11.54
C VAL A 212 19.99 2.01 12.04
N LEU A 213 20.97 2.77 11.56
CA LEU A 213 22.39 2.59 11.85
C LEU A 213 22.95 3.68 12.76
N SER A 214 22.19 4.76 12.98
CA SER A 214 22.59 5.87 13.85
C SER A 214 21.72 5.91 15.10
N SER A 215 22.35 6.26 16.23
CA SER A 215 21.64 6.59 17.47
C SER A 215 20.78 7.85 17.34
N GLU A 216 21.15 8.75 16.43
CA GLU A 216 20.39 9.97 16.12
C GLU A 216 19.68 9.80 14.77
N HIS A 217 18.41 9.40 14.80
CA HIS A 217 17.63 9.25 13.59
C HIS A 217 16.31 10.02 13.63
N GLU A 218 15.87 10.49 12.46
CA GLU A 218 14.60 11.15 12.24
C GLU A 218 13.81 10.39 11.18
N VAL A 219 12.50 10.21 11.41
CA VAL A 219 11.62 9.48 10.48
C VAL A 219 11.03 10.42 9.45
N ILE A 220 11.12 10.06 8.18
CA ILE A 220 10.62 10.86 7.05
C ILE A 220 9.68 10.01 6.18
N ASP A 221 8.57 10.59 5.74
CA ASP A 221 7.60 9.90 4.90
C ASP A 221 7.96 9.88 3.40
N GLN A 222 8.68 10.89 2.92
CA GLN A 222 8.88 11.13 1.49
C GLN A 222 10.34 11.01 1.07
N LEU A 223 10.60 10.20 0.06
CA LEU A 223 11.93 10.07 -0.55
C LEU A 223 12.50 11.43 -1.02
N ALA A 224 11.66 12.27 -1.64
CA ALA A 224 12.07 13.59 -2.11
C ALA A 224 12.56 14.51 -0.97
N LEU A 225 11.96 14.40 0.21
CA LEU A 225 12.36 15.16 1.39
C LEU A 225 13.69 14.66 1.94
N ALA A 226 13.90 13.33 1.97
CA ALA A 226 15.17 12.74 2.36
C ALA A 226 16.32 13.21 1.44
N ILE A 227 16.11 13.18 0.12
CA ILE A 227 17.08 13.69 -0.87
C ILE A 227 17.42 15.16 -0.60
N LYS A 228 16.41 15.99 -0.32
CA LYS A 228 16.61 17.41 -0.04
C LYS A 228 17.40 17.64 1.24
N PHE A 229 17.08 16.96 2.33
CA PHE A 229 17.77 17.12 3.60
C PHE A 229 19.24 16.65 3.52
N VAL A 230 19.48 15.53 2.84
CA VAL A 230 20.85 15.05 2.58
C VAL A 230 21.61 16.05 1.72
N GLY A 231 20.97 16.59 0.67
CA GLY A 231 21.59 17.61 -0.21
C GLY A 231 21.93 18.93 0.48
N GLU A 232 21.21 19.28 1.59
CA GLU A 232 21.53 20.44 2.44
C GLU A 232 22.55 20.14 3.55
N ASP A 233 23.18 18.94 3.54
CA ASP A 233 24.18 18.50 4.54
C ASP A 233 23.63 18.42 5.98
N LEU A 234 22.32 18.19 6.12
CA LEU A 234 21.69 18.06 7.44
C LEU A 234 21.96 16.70 8.08
N GLY A 235 22.31 15.70 7.27
CA GLY A 235 22.57 14.34 7.70
C GLY A 235 22.78 13.42 6.49
N TRP A 236 22.53 12.14 6.69
CA TRP A 236 22.65 11.11 5.68
C TRP A 236 21.41 10.18 5.65
N SER A 237 21.27 9.37 4.62
CA SER A 237 20.13 8.44 4.52
C SER A 237 20.50 7.20 3.71
N LEU A 238 19.84 6.07 4.02
CA LEU A 238 19.81 4.90 3.13
C LEU A 238 18.75 5.14 2.06
N LEU A 239 19.20 5.32 0.82
CA LEU A 239 18.34 5.62 -0.31
C LEU A 239 18.54 4.61 -1.44
N PRO A 240 17.56 4.45 -2.34
CA PRO A 240 17.69 3.55 -3.49
C PRO A 240 18.90 3.90 -4.36
N LYS A 241 19.75 2.91 -4.68
CA LYS A 241 20.94 3.05 -5.54
C LYS A 241 20.65 3.76 -6.87
N MET A 242 19.48 3.53 -7.42
CA MET A 242 19.02 4.13 -8.68
C MET A 242 19.04 5.67 -8.68
N LEU A 243 19.14 6.30 -7.52
CA LEU A 243 19.26 7.75 -7.40
C LEU A 243 20.64 8.27 -7.83
N GLU A 244 21.66 7.41 -7.95
CA GLU A 244 22.96 7.81 -8.49
C GLU A 244 22.85 8.34 -9.92
N GLU A 245 21.89 7.84 -10.70
CA GLU A 245 21.65 8.24 -12.10
C GLU A 245 20.43 9.16 -12.27
N SER A 246 19.83 9.60 -11.17
CA SER A 246 18.61 10.43 -11.22
C SER A 246 18.98 11.91 -11.42
N GLU A 247 18.36 12.54 -12.41
CA GLU A 247 18.47 13.99 -12.68
C GLU A 247 18.11 14.86 -11.46
N TYR A 248 17.31 14.35 -10.52
CA TYR A 248 16.91 15.06 -9.31
C TYR A 248 17.96 15.04 -8.19
N SER A 249 18.90 14.11 -8.24
CA SER A 249 19.83 13.82 -7.14
C SER A 249 21.30 13.87 -7.53
N ILE A 250 21.65 13.62 -8.79
CA ILE A 250 23.03 13.43 -9.28
C ILE A 250 23.99 14.59 -8.94
N ASP A 251 23.50 15.82 -8.88
CA ASP A 251 24.29 17.00 -8.55
C ASP A 251 24.25 17.39 -7.07
N LYS A 252 23.45 16.71 -6.26
CA LYS A 252 23.18 17.08 -4.86
C LYS A 252 23.72 16.09 -3.86
N ILE A 253 23.57 14.81 -4.15
CA ILE A 253 23.93 13.71 -3.25
C ILE A 253 24.79 12.67 -3.98
N GLU A 254 25.56 11.93 -3.24
CA GLU A 254 26.43 10.87 -3.74
C GLU A 254 26.43 9.68 -2.78
N VAL A 255 26.77 8.50 -3.28
CA VAL A 255 26.93 7.31 -2.45
C VAL A 255 28.23 7.37 -1.69
N LEU A 256 28.17 7.18 -0.37
CA LEU A 256 29.35 6.98 0.46
C LEU A 256 29.70 5.50 0.51
N GLN A 257 30.93 5.17 0.13
CA GLN A 257 31.42 3.79 0.22
C GLN A 257 31.71 3.42 1.67
N ILE A 258 31.16 2.27 2.11
CA ILE A 258 31.36 1.71 3.46
C ILE A 258 31.92 0.30 3.32
N SER A 259 33.10 0.01 3.93
CA SER A 259 33.72 -1.31 3.83
C SER A 259 32.85 -2.47 4.33
N GLN A 260 32.04 -2.22 5.36
CA GLN A 260 31.13 -3.19 5.97
C GLN A 260 29.82 -3.38 5.21
N MET A 261 29.51 -2.50 4.24
CA MET A 261 28.24 -2.48 3.48
C MET A 261 28.45 -2.50 1.97
N LYS A 262 29.41 -3.29 1.48
CA LYS A 262 29.78 -3.32 0.04
C LYS A 262 28.62 -3.65 -0.90
N GLN A 263 27.62 -4.38 -0.45
CA GLN A 263 26.46 -4.78 -1.25
C GLN A 263 25.15 -4.04 -0.91
N GLY A 264 25.23 -3.06 0.01
CA GLY A 264 24.02 -2.35 0.45
C GLY A 264 22.95 -3.26 1.07
N PHE A 265 21.77 -2.68 1.34
CA PHE A 265 20.59 -3.44 1.74
C PHE A 265 19.74 -3.75 0.50
N LYS A 266 19.38 -5.02 0.30
CA LYS A 266 18.55 -5.47 -0.82
C LYS A 266 17.15 -5.79 -0.35
N PHE A 267 16.16 -5.09 -0.89
CA PHE A 267 14.75 -5.36 -0.68
C PHE A 267 14.18 -6.01 -1.92
N GLY A 268 13.60 -7.19 -1.74
CA GLY A 268 12.83 -7.81 -2.79
C GLY A 268 11.57 -7.01 -3.09
N VAL A 269 11.25 -6.81 -4.35
CA VAL A 269 10.05 -6.11 -4.82
C VAL A 269 9.16 -7.06 -5.58
N ALA A 270 7.88 -7.03 -5.26
CA ALA A 270 6.84 -7.77 -5.98
C ALA A 270 5.74 -6.81 -6.45
N LEU A 271 5.15 -7.15 -7.58
CA LEU A 271 3.92 -6.54 -8.05
C LEU A 271 2.75 -7.43 -7.67
N TRP A 272 1.87 -6.94 -6.82
CA TRP A 272 0.59 -7.55 -6.52
C TRP A 272 -0.48 -7.04 -7.49
N SER A 273 -1.40 -7.91 -7.89
CA SER A 273 -2.53 -7.57 -8.75
C SER A 273 -3.77 -8.35 -8.38
N GLN A 274 -4.95 -7.78 -8.67
CA GLN A 274 -6.20 -8.50 -8.56
C GLN A 274 -6.32 -9.58 -9.65
N HIS A 275 -7.08 -10.64 -9.38
CA HIS A 275 -7.40 -11.68 -10.36
C HIS A 275 -8.54 -11.20 -11.28
N SER A 276 -8.20 -10.66 -12.44
CA SER A 276 -9.18 -10.41 -13.51
C SER A 276 -8.51 -10.50 -14.88
N LYS A 277 -9.28 -10.79 -15.92
CA LYS A 277 -8.76 -10.88 -17.30
C LYS A 277 -8.19 -9.54 -17.78
N GLN A 278 -8.82 -8.44 -17.39
CA GLN A 278 -8.42 -7.07 -17.79
C GLN A 278 -7.17 -6.60 -17.05
N VAL A 279 -7.08 -6.90 -15.76
CA VAL A 279 -5.89 -6.67 -14.94
C VAL A 279 -4.68 -7.39 -15.52
N LYS A 280 -4.88 -8.60 -16.10
CA LYS A 280 -3.79 -9.39 -16.67
C LYS A 280 -3.03 -8.69 -17.79
N GLU A 281 -3.72 -7.98 -18.69
CA GLU A 281 -3.07 -7.25 -19.78
C GLU A 281 -2.34 -6.01 -19.25
N VAL A 282 -2.97 -5.24 -18.37
CA VAL A 282 -2.33 -4.09 -17.71
C VAL A 282 -1.11 -4.54 -16.89
N LYS A 283 -1.22 -5.69 -16.19
CA LYS A 283 -0.12 -6.30 -15.44
C LYS A 283 1.11 -6.56 -16.32
N LYS A 284 0.92 -7.11 -17.53
CA LYS A 284 2.02 -7.37 -18.47
C LYS A 284 2.80 -6.10 -18.80
N SER A 285 2.09 -5.00 -19.08
CA SER A 285 2.72 -3.71 -19.38
C SER A 285 3.50 -3.16 -18.18
N ILE A 286 2.96 -3.28 -16.96
CA ILE A 286 3.64 -2.82 -15.75
C ILE A 286 4.86 -3.69 -15.46
N VAL A 287 4.74 -5.02 -15.51
CA VAL A 287 5.86 -5.96 -15.25
C VAL A 287 7.00 -5.70 -16.22
N LYS A 288 6.70 -5.52 -17.53
CA LYS A 288 7.72 -5.21 -18.52
C LYS A 288 8.54 -3.97 -18.15
N VAL A 289 7.87 -2.88 -17.74
CA VAL A 289 8.56 -1.65 -17.34
C VAL A 289 9.40 -1.87 -16.08
N LEU A 290 8.86 -2.59 -15.10
CA LEU A 290 9.60 -2.88 -13.87
C LEU A 290 10.83 -3.76 -14.14
N ASP A 291 10.71 -4.79 -14.97
CA ASP A 291 11.83 -5.66 -15.36
C ASP A 291 12.91 -4.88 -16.12
N ASP A 292 12.51 -4.04 -17.08
CA ASP A 292 13.42 -3.18 -17.84
C ASP A 292 14.13 -2.18 -16.93
N TYR A 293 13.42 -1.61 -15.95
CA TYR A 293 13.98 -0.67 -15.00
C TYR A 293 14.98 -1.32 -14.06
N ILE A 294 14.61 -2.43 -13.43
CA ILE A 294 15.49 -3.17 -12.50
C ILE A 294 16.65 -3.81 -13.27
N GLY A 295 16.42 -4.26 -14.50
CA GLY A 295 17.44 -4.85 -15.36
C GLY A 295 18.61 -3.93 -15.66
N ARG A 296 18.37 -2.61 -15.77
CA ARG A 296 19.45 -1.60 -15.98
C ARG A 296 20.47 -1.56 -14.84
N PHE A 297 20.06 -1.90 -13.62
CA PHE A 297 20.89 -1.86 -12.42
C PHE A 297 21.44 -3.24 -12.00
N LYS A 298 21.15 -4.31 -12.79
CA LYS A 298 21.70 -5.66 -12.56
C LYS A 298 23.09 -5.87 -13.21
N VAL A 299 23.52 -4.95 -14.08
CA VAL A 299 24.73 -5.09 -14.91
C VAL A 299 25.86 -4.21 -14.38
N SER A 300 26.15 -4.28 -13.08
CA SER A 300 27.38 -3.69 -12.54
C SER A 300 27.90 -4.50 -11.37
#